data_0399cd5d21101daaa694194f1cc06965
#
_entry.id   0399cd5d21101daaa694194f1cc06965
#
_cell.length_a   1.000
_cell.length_b   1.000
_cell.length_c   1.000
_cell.angle_alpha   90.00
_cell.angle_beta   90.00
_cell.angle_gamma   90.00
#
_symmetry.space_group_name_H-M   'P 1'
#
loop_
_entity.id
_entity.type
_entity.pdbx_description
1 polymer ?
#
loop_
_entity_poly.entity_id
_entity_poly.type
_entity_poly.pdbx_seq_one_letter_code
_entity_poly.pdbx_strand_id
1 'polypeptide(L)'
;MKPLPHTLEVTAILDLSPRYTGTSHEDATARAMGYRAALLPGAFVYGHVTRLALDIWGEAWLARGRAQVRFRRPVFSGDTLRIVGDQLAEADGLEARVTVTDAATG
;
A
#
# COMPACT_ATOMS: atom_id res chain seq x y z
N MET A 1 8.36 -20.29 -1.57
CA MET A 1 8.45 -18.86 -1.92
C MET A 1 8.15 -18.67 -3.39
N LYS A 2 7.37 -17.66 -3.72
CA LYS A 2 7.05 -17.34 -5.11
C LYS A 2 8.21 -16.62 -5.78
N PRO A 3 8.39 -16.79 -7.11
CA PRO A 3 9.45 -16.07 -7.82
C PRO A 3 9.18 -14.57 -7.88
N LEU A 4 10.25 -13.79 -7.92
CA LEU A 4 10.18 -12.34 -8.12
C LEU A 4 10.61 -11.98 -9.55
N PRO A 5 10.14 -10.87 -10.14
CA PRO A 5 9.22 -9.91 -9.51
C PRO A 5 7.82 -10.47 -9.30
N HIS A 6 7.14 -9.98 -8.30
CA HIS A 6 5.76 -10.35 -7.99
C HIS A 6 4.90 -9.08 -8.03
N THR A 7 3.79 -9.13 -8.74
CA THR A 7 2.94 -7.97 -8.96
C THR A 7 1.54 -8.24 -8.45
N LEU A 8 0.97 -7.25 -7.78
CA LEU A 8 -0.40 -7.24 -7.28
C LEU A 8 -1.05 -5.93 -7.67
N GLU A 9 -2.27 -5.98 -8.19
CA GLU A 9 -3.08 -4.79 -8.40
C GLU A 9 -4.29 -4.83 -7.46
N VAL A 10 -4.53 -3.72 -6.78
CA VAL A 10 -5.67 -3.56 -5.88
C VAL A 10 -6.32 -2.21 -6.08
N THR A 11 -7.64 -2.16 -5.95
CA THR A 11 -8.35 -0.89 -5.87
C THR A 11 -8.46 -0.50 -4.41
N ALA A 12 -7.87 0.63 -4.06
CA ALA A 12 -7.85 1.13 -2.70
C ALA A 12 -9.15 1.86 -2.41
N ILE A 13 -9.97 1.32 -1.53
CA ILE A 13 -11.26 1.90 -1.16
C ILE A 13 -11.27 2.13 0.34
N LEU A 14 -11.61 3.35 0.73
CA LEU A 14 -11.78 3.72 2.11
C LEU A 14 -13.26 3.60 2.48
N ASP A 15 -13.57 2.92 3.57
CA ASP A 15 -14.93 2.81 4.05
C ASP A 15 -15.45 4.16 4.60
N LEU A 16 -16.77 4.31 4.61
CA LEU A 16 -17.43 5.51 5.12
C LEU A 16 -17.61 5.41 6.65
N SER A 17 -16.52 5.43 7.37
CA SER A 17 -16.56 5.34 8.83
C SER A 17 -16.77 6.70 9.47
N PRO A 18 -17.67 6.83 10.47
CA PRO A 18 -17.84 8.09 11.22
C PRO A 18 -16.55 8.61 11.87
N ARG A 19 -15.59 7.74 12.16
CA ARG A 19 -14.30 8.15 12.74
C ARG A 19 -13.51 9.08 11.84
N TYR A 20 -13.81 9.13 10.55
CA TYR A 20 -13.12 10.00 9.59
C TYR A 20 -13.80 11.35 9.39
N THR A 21 -14.94 11.59 10.03
CA THR A 21 -15.68 12.86 9.90
C THR A 21 -14.80 14.04 10.24
N GLY A 22 -14.72 15.01 9.32
CA GLY A 22 -13.90 16.23 9.49
C GLY A 22 -12.42 16.03 9.25
N THR A 23 -11.99 14.87 8.77
CA THR A 23 -10.58 14.57 8.46
C THR A 23 -10.35 14.48 6.95
N SER A 24 -9.08 14.49 6.53
CA SER A 24 -8.69 14.27 5.13
C SER A 24 -9.06 12.88 4.61
N HIS A 25 -9.51 11.99 5.47
CA HIS A 25 -10.00 10.66 5.11
C HIS A 25 -11.50 10.65 4.79
N GLU A 26 -12.11 11.80 4.66
CA GLU A 26 -13.49 12.02 4.24
C GLU A 26 -13.50 12.86 2.97
N ASP A 27 -14.28 12.45 1.96
CA ASP A 27 -14.29 13.13 0.65
C ASP A 27 -14.56 14.62 0.72
N ALA A 28 -15.62 15.03 1.43
CA ALA A 28 -15.99 16.44 1.51
C ALA A 28 -14.89 17.28 2.15
N THR A 29 -14.32 16.82 3.24
CA THR A 29 -13.23 17.50 3.96
C THR A 29 -11.96 17.53 3.12
N ALA A 30 -11.60 16.42 2.48
CA ALA A 30 -10.43 16.36 1.61
C ALA A 30 -10.55 17.33 0.44
N ARG A 31 -11.71 17.42 -0.19
CA ARG A 31 -11.94 18.36 -1.29
C ARG A 31 -11.88 19.80 -0.83
N ALA A 32 -12.39 20.10 0.36
CA ALA A 32 -12.27 21.44 0.94
C ALA A 32 -10.81 21.80 1.22
N MET A 33 -9.93 20.82 1.46
CA MET A 33 -8.49 21.01 1.64
C MET A 33 -7.70 21.07 0.32
N GLY A 34 -8.36 20.89 -0.81
CA GLY A 34 -7.73 20.95 -2.14
C GLY A 34 -7.37 19.61 -2.75
N TYR A 35 -7.73 18.50 -2.12
CA TYR A 35 -7.52 17.16 -2.67
C TYR A 35 -8.71 16.72 -3.53
N ARG A 36 -8.48 15.78 -4.46
CA ARG A 36 -9.54 15.32 -5.37
C ARG A 36 -10.51 14.33 -4.74
N ALA A 37 -10.10 13.67 -3.68
CA ALA A 37 -10.90 12.66 -2.97
C ALA A 37 -10.32 12.42 -1.59
N ALA A 38 -10.99 11.60 -0.78
CA ALA A 38 -10.49 11.19 0.51
C ALA A 38 -9.12 10.49 0.39
N LEU A 39 -8.19 10.83 1.27
CA LEU A 39 -6.88 10.20 1.33
C LEU A 39 -6.97 8.89 2.12
N LEU A 40 -6.33 7.84 1.62
CA LEU A 40 -6.14 6.63 2.40
C LEU A 40 -5.14 6.88 3.53
N PRO A 41 -5.42 6.44 4.75
CA PRO A 41 -4.40 6.40 5.79
C PRO A 41 -3.21 5.55 5.35
N GLY A 42 -1.99 5.98 5.68
CA GLY A 42 -0.78 5.25 5.33
C GLY A 42 -0.80 3.79 5.80
N ALA A 43 -1.41 3.52 6.94
CA ALA A 43 -1.55 2.16 7.45
C ALA A 43 -2.35 1.26 6.51
N PHE A 44 -3.32 1.79 5.79
CA PHE A 44 -4.12 1.01 4.83
C PHE A 44 -3.30 0.68 3.58
N VAL A 45 -2.50 1.63 3.09
CA VAL A 45 -1.57 1.40 1.98
C VAL A 45 -0.57 0.32 2.38
N TYR A 46 -0.03 0.42 3.59
CA TYR A 46 0.88 -0.59 4.14
C TYR A 46 0.22 -1.97 4.22
N GLY A 47 -1.06 -2.04 4.54
CA GLY A 47 -1.81 -3.30 4.56
C GLY A 47 -1.81 -4.00 3.20
N HIS A 48 -1.95 -3.27 2.11
CA HIS A 48 -1.86 -3.84 0.76
C HIS A 48 -0.44 -4.33 0.45
N VAL A 49 0.59 -3.61 0.89
CA VAL A 49 1.99 -4.04 0.76
C VAL A 49 2.24 -5.32 1.53
N THR A 50 1.69 -5.43 2.73
CA THR A 50 1.79 -6.63 3.56
C THR A 50 1.18 -7.85 2.87
N ARG A 51 0.08 -7.66 2.14
CA ARG A 51 -0.51 -8.74 1.36
C ARG A 51 0.47 -9.31 0.34
N LEU A 52 1.21 -8.45 -0.35
CA LEU A 52 2.25 -8.90 -1.27
C LEU A 52 3.33 -9.70 -0.54
N ALA A 53 3.78 -9.23 0.61
CA ALA A 53 4.78 -9.92 1.42
C ALA A 53 4.29 -11.31 1.87
N LEU A 54 3.02 -11.42 2.26
CA LEU A 54 2.41 -12.70 2.59
C LEU A 54 2.34 -13.64 1.40
N ASP A 55 2.03 -13.11 0.21
CA ASP A 55 2.00 -13.89 -1.02
C ASP A 55 3.40 -14.44 -1.37
N ILE A 56 4.46 -13.69 -1.10
CA ILE A 56 5.83 -14.09 -1.41
C ILE A 56 6.38 -15.08 -0.38
N TRP A 57 6.27 -14.73 0.90
CA TRP A 57 6.95 -15.45 1.98
C TRP A 57 6.02 -16.24 2.91
N GLY A 58 4.71 -16.03 2.81
CA GLY A 58 3.75 -16.72 3.66
C GLY A 58 3.90 -16.35 5.13
N GLU A 59 3.65 -17.30 6.01
CA GLU A 59 3.67 -17.08 7.46
C GLU A 59 5.03 -16.66 8.01
N ALA A 60 6.10 -16.98 7.31
CA ALA A 60 7.44 -16.56 7.73
C ALA A 60 7.54 -15.03 7.80
N TRP A 61 6.81 -14.30 6.95
CA TRP A 61 6.73 -12.85 7.02
C TRP A 61 6.14 -12.39 8.35
N LEU A 62 5.05 -12.99 8.79
CA LEU A 62 4.42 -12.63 10.06
C LEU A 62 5.31 -12.88 11.25
N ALA A 63 6.07 -13.99 11.21
CA ALA A 63 6.92 -14.41 12.33
C ALA A 63 8.24 -13.61 12.42
N ARG A 64 8.81 -13.23 11.27
CA ARG A 64 10.18 -12.72 11.21
C ARG A 64 10.36 -11.53 10.28
N GLY A 65 9.30 -11.10 9.61
CA GLY A 65 9.38 -10.03 8.64
C GLY A 65 9.61 -8.67 9.28
N ARG A 66 10.26 -7.80 8.53
CA ARG A 66 10.43 -6.40 8.88
C ARG A 66 10.20 -5.56 7.64
N ALA A 67 9.73 -4.35 7.83
CA ALA A 67 9.52 -3.43 6.73
C ALA A 67 9.99 -2.04 7.12
N GLN A 68 10.53 -1.34 6.14
CA GLN A 68 10.80 0.08 6.21
C GLN A 68 9.99 0.73 5.09
N VAL A 69 9.14 1.67 5.43
CA VAL A 69 8.14 2.22 4.51
C VAL A 69 8.34 3.73 4.39
N ARG A 70 8.18 4.23 3.16
CA ARG A 70 8.22 5.64 2.85
C ARG A 70 7.00 6.01 2.03
N PHE A 71 6.20 6.95 2.52
CA PHE A 71 5.03 7.45 1.79
C PHE A 71 5.42 8.75 1.11
N ARG A 72 5.50 8.73 -0.23
CA ARG A 72 5.96 9.88 -1.01
C ARG A 72 4.84 10.69 -1.63
N ARG A 73 3.72 10.04 -1.92
CA ARG A 73 2.56 10.67 -2.55
C ARG A 73 1.29 10.18 -1.87
N PRO A 74 0.26 11.02 -1.82
CA PRO A 74 -1.02 10.59 -1.28
C PRO A 74 -1.66 9.54 -2.19
N VAL A 75 -2.39 8.59 -1.56
CA VAL A 75 -3.26 7.64 -2.24
C VAL A 75 -4.69 8.06 -1.95
N PHE A 76 -5.51 8.11 -2.98
CA PHE A 76 -6.90 8.51 -2.86
C PHE A 76 -7.81 7.31 -2.91
N SER A 77 -8.95 7.39 -2.20
CA SER A 77 -9.98 6.37 -2.27
C SER A 77 -10.45 6.21 -3.73
N GLY A 78 -10.48 4.98 -4.21
CA GLY A 78 -10.81 4.66 -5.60
C GLY A 78 -9.61 4.47 -6.51
N ASP A 79 -8.40 4.82 -6.09
CA ASP A 79 -7.20 4.59 -6.90
C ASP A 79 -6.92 3.10 -7.03
N THR A 80 -6.51 2.70 -8.23
CA THR A 80 -5.97 1.35 -8.44
C THR A 80 -4.46 1.41 -8.29
N LEU A 81 -3.94 0.60 -7.38
CA LEU A 81 -2.53 0.57 -7.06
C LEU A 81 -1.87 -0.65 -7.69
N ARG A 82 -0.71 -0.44 -8.31
CA ARG A 82 0.17 -1.52 -8.73
C ARG A 82 1.27 -1.66 -7.71
N ILE A 83 1.36 -2.84 -7.12
CA ILE A 83 2.33 -3.17 -6.08
C ILE A 83 3.28 -4.20 -6.65
N VAL A 84 4.56 -3.84 -6.77
CA VAL A 84 5.57 -4.69 -7.38
C VAL A 84 6.66 -4.96 -6.37
N GLY A 85 6.95 -6.25 -6.14
CA GLY A 85 8.05 -6.68 -5.30
C GLY A 85 9.17 -7.27 -6.12
N ASP A 86 10.38 -6.71 -5.99
CA ASP A 86 11.59 -7.20 -6.63
C ASP A 86 12.61 -7.60 -5.57
N GLN A 87 13.30 -8.71 -5.81
CA GLN A 87 14.35 -9.15 -4.90
C GLN A 87 15.59 -8.26 -5.08
N LEU A 88 16.10 -7.73 -3.96
CA LEU A 88 17.28 -6.89 -3.97
C LEU A 88 18.55 -7.64 -3.55
N ALA A 89 18.44 -8.44 -2.49
CA ALA A 89 19.60 -9.09 -1.89
C ALA A 89 19.19 -10.34 -1.13
N GLU A 90 20.17 -11.22 -0.96
CA GLU A 90 20.10 -12.34 -0.03
C GLU A 90 21.20 -12.14 1.00
N ALA A 91 20.84 -12.23 2.27
CA ALA A 91 21.79 -12.25 3.37
C ALA A 91 21.39 -13.42 4.26
N ASP A 92 20.97 -13.16 5.49
CA ASP A 92 20.36 -14.18 6.35
C ASP A 92 18.91 -14.45 5.99
N GLY A 93 18.45 -13.88 4.91
CA GLY A 93 17.09 -14.00 4.40
C GLY A 93 16.97 -13.26 3.09
N LEU A 94 15.74 -13.14 2.58
CA LEU A 94 15.45 -12.47 1.34
C LEU A 94 14.96 -11.06 1.61
N GLU A 95 15.48 -10.12 0.82
CA GLU A 95 14.98 -8.76 0.78
C GLU A 95 14.28 -8.53 -0.54
N ALA A 96 13.21 -7.76 -0.49
CA ALA A 96 12.54 -7.27 -1.68
C ALA A 96 12.29 -5.76 -1.54
N ARG A 97 12.45 -5.06 -2.65
CA ARG A 97 11.94 -3.71 -2.76
C ARG A 97 10.50 -3.80 -3.23
N VAL A 98 9.62 -3.12 -2.52
CA VAL A 98 8.22 -3.03 -2.91
C VAL A 98 7.95 -1.60 -3.33
N THR A 99 7.45 -1.45 -4.55
CA THR A 99 7.09 -0.15 -5.10
C THR A 99 5.59 -0.13 -5.34
N VAL A 100 4.94 0.92 -4.88
CA VAL A 100 3.51 1.15 -5.08
C VAL A 100 3.35 2.35 -6.00
N THR A 101 2.66 2.13 -7.12
CA THR A 101 2.37 3.19 -8.09
C THR A 101 0.88 3.23 -8.39
N ASP A 102 0.41 4.39 -8.85
CA ASP A 102 -0.93 4.49 -9.40
C ASP A 102 -0.95 3.80 -10.76
N ALA A 103 -1.82 2.82 -10.94
CA ALA A 103 -1.89 2.05 -12.18
C ALA A 103 -2.31 2.88 -13.39
N ALA A 104 -3.00 4.01 -13.17
CA ALA A 104 -3.45 4.88 -14.24
C ALA A 104 -2.39 5.90 -14.68
N THR A 105 -1.56 6.38 -13.74
CA THR A 105 -0.62 7.48 -14.01
C THR A 105 0.84 7.09 -13.86
N GLY A 106 1.11 5.98 -13.22
CA GLY A 106 2.48 5.51 -12.97
C GLY A 106 3.09 5.95 -11.64
#